data_2af66ef3366b37c1c3ed0a2f2f5318c9
#
_entry.id   2af66ef3366b37c1c3ed0a2f2f5318c9
#
_cell.length_a   1.000
_cell.length_b   1.000
_cell.length_c   1.000
_cell.angle_alpha   90.00
_cell.angle_beta   90.00
_cell.angle_gamma   90.00
#
_symmetry.space_group_name_H-M   'P 1'
#
loop_
_entity.id
_entity.type
_entity.pdbx_description
1 polymer ?
#
loop_
_entity_poly.entity_id
_entity_poly.type
_entity_poly.pdbx_seq_one_letter_code
_entity_poly.pdbx_strand_id
1 'polypeptide(L)'
;MKALLDMGANVDERDERGSTALMTAAQWGHVDVCRLLLERGADVNKSDKQGDTALHEAARADEMDAVELLGEWEGVDVDAKNKHGCTALHVASHAGLGAMVKLLVRLGSCVHGQMKGGYTSLHVAAANGSNSSLSALLESGANIRHSASESKIHRSSSGTALELAEANEQEEAARMLRNASQREFERGGLFGDE
;
A
#
# COMPACT_ATOMS: atom_id res chain seq x y z
N MET A 1 -3.05 21.10 20.82
CA MET A 1 -4.05 20.64 19.86
C MET A 1 -5.48 20.79 20.39
N LYS A 2 -5.88 20.09 21.46
CA LYS A 2 -7.27 20.14 21.99
C LYS A 2 -7.80 21.56 22.19
N ALA A 3 -7.06 22.43 22.87
CA ALA A 3 -7.47 23.82 23.12
C ALA A 3 -7.72 24.62 21.81
N LEU A 4 -6.92 24.44 20.77
CA LEU A 4 -7.11 25.11 19.48
C LEU A 4 -8.41 24.67 18.79
N LEU A 5 -8.70 23.35 18.83
CA LEU A 5 -9.95 22.81 18.28
C LEU A 5 -11.17 23.30 19.09
N ASP A 6 -11.05 23.39 20.42
CA ASP A 6 -12.11 23.93 21.29
C ASP A 6 -12.37 25.44 21.02
N MET A 7 -11.38 26.17 20.52
CA MET A 7 -11.49 27.57 20.07
C MET A 7 -12.02 27.71 18.62
N GLY A 8 -12.39 26.61 17.95
CA GLY A 8 -12.98 26.64 16.61
C GLY A 8 -11.98 26.62 15.45
N ALA A 9 -10.73 26.19 15.71
CA ALA A 9 -9.78 25.98 14.62
C ALA A 9 -10.32 24.91 13.65
N ASN A 10 -10.12 25.14 12.33
CA ASN A 10 -10.50 24.17 11.31
C ASN A 10 -9.64 22.90 11.46
N VAL A 11 -10.27 21.76 11.74
CA VAL A 11 -9.60 20.48 11.96
C VAL A 11 -8.88 20.00 10.70
N ASP A 12 -9.40 20.38 9.52
CA ASP A 12 -8.88 20.02 8.20
C ASP A 12 -8.07 21.14 7.53
N GLU A 13 -7.53 22.08 8.33
CA GLU A 13 -6.63 23.11 7.81
C GLU A 13 -5.42 22.48 7.14
N ARG A 14 -4.98 23.06 6.02
CA ARG A 14 -3.91 22.53 5.18
C ARG A 14 -2.66 23.41 5.23
N ASP A 15 -1.50 22.78 5.34
CA ASP A 15 -0.21 23.44 5.19
C ASP A 15 0.12 23.74 3.72
N GLU A 16 1.33 24.27 3.47
CA GLU A 16 1.81 24.58 2.12
C GLU A 16 1.91 23.35 1.20
N ARG A 17 2.05 22.15 1.75
CA ARG A 17 2.06 20.89 1.01
C ARG A 17 0.64 20.32 0.81
N GLY A 18 -0.34 20.94 1.43
CA GLY A 18 -1.73 20.48 1.45
C GLY A 18 -1.99 19.42 2.51
N SER A 19 -1.02 19.17 3.39
CA SER A 19 -1.13 18.19 4.47
C SER A 19 -2.00 18.71 5.60
N THR A 20 -2.80 17.82 6.20
CA THR A 20 -3.61 18.13 7.37
C THR A 20 -2.89 17.74 8.66
N ALA A 21 -3.41 18.20 9.80
CA ALA A 21 -2.91 17.78 11.10
C ALA A 21 -3.01 16.25 11.31
N LEU A 22 -4.07 15.61 10.75
CA LEU A 22 -4.24 14.16 10.80
C LEU A 22 -3.11 13.43 10.05
N MET A 23 -2.74 13.88 8.83
CA MET A 23 -1.64 13.30 8.07
C MET A 23 -0.31 13.40 8.84
N THR A 24 -0.02 14.57 9.41
CA THR A 24 1.19 14.77 10.20
C THR A 24 1.20 13.88 11.44
N ALA A 25 0.09 13.83 12.19
CA ALA A 25 -0.02 12.97 13.36
C ALA A 25 0.15 11.48 13.01
N ALA A 26 -0.42 11.03 11.89
CA ALA A 26 -0.32 9.67 11.39
C ALA A 26 1.12 9.31 10.98
N GLN A 27 1.82 10.22 10.28
CA GLN A 27 3.22 10.05 9.87
C GLN A 27 4.17 9.86 11.07
N TRP A 28 3.83 10.46 12.23
CA TRP A 28 4.67 10.40 13.44
C TRP A 28 4.12 9.41 14.48
N GLY A 29 3.16 8.58 14.13
CA GLY A 29 2.59 7.56 15.02
C GLY A 29 1.88 8.14 16.25
N HIS A 30 1.41 9.38 16.20
CA HIS A 30 0.72 10.01 17.32
C HIS A 30 -0.74 9.59 17.38
N VAL A 31 -0.99 8.32 17.73
CA VAL A 31 -2.31 7.64 17.69
C VAL A 31 -3.38 8.41 18.48
N ASP A 32 -3.03 8.89 19.69
CA ASP A 32 -3.97 9.68 20.52
C ASP A 32 -4.38 10.99 19.85
N VAL A 33 -3.44 11.62 19.12
CA VAL A 33 -3.72 12.85 18.36
C VAL A 33 -4.59 12.52 17.13
N CYS A 34 -4.30 11.44 16.42
CA CYS A 34 -5.13 10.96 15.31
C CYS A 34 -6.57 10.71 15.77
N ARG A 35 -6.75 9.98 16.86
CA ARG A 35 -8.06 9.72 17.45
C ARG A 35 -8.80 11.01 17.81
N LEU A 36 -8.13 11.93 18.50
CA LEU A 36 -8.70 13.22 18.86
C LEU A 36 -9.17 14.02 17.63
N LEU A 37 -8.36 14.08 16.56
CA LEU A 37 -8.69 14.79 15.33
C LEU A 37 -9.91 14.18 14.64
N LEU A 38 -9.95 12.85 14.55
CA LEU A 38 -11.06 12.11 13.95
C LEU A 38 -12.36 12.29 14.75
N GLU A 39 -12.30 12.23 16.10
CA GLU A 39 -13.44 12.53 16.98
C GLU A 39 -13.96 13.96 16.85
N ARG A 40 -13.10 14.89 16.36
CA ARG A 40 -13.48 16.29 16.08
C ARG A 40 -13.90 16.51 14.63
N GLY A 41 -14.11 15.43 13.86
CA GLY A 41 -14.65 15.46 12.51
C GLY A 41 -13.61 15.71 11.43
N ALA A 42 -12.32 15.39 11.66
CA ALA A 42 -11.34 15.36 10.60
C ALA A 42 -11.76 14.34 9.52
N ASP A 43 -11.65 14.74 8.26
CA ASP A 43 -11.91 13.86 7.13
C ASP A 43 -10.72 12.89 6.94
N VAL A 44 -10.96 11.60 7.26
CA VAL A 44 -9.94 10.53 7.19
C VAL A 44 -9.39 10.34 5.77
N ASN A 45 -10.19 10.67 4.74
CA ASN A 45 -9.85 10.50 3.32
C ASN A 45 -9.25 11.77 2.69
N LYS A 46 -9.08 12.84 3.45
CA LYS A 46 -8.41 14.04 2.94
C LYS A 46 -7.05 13.67 2.38
N SER A 47 -6.69 14.28 1.24
CA SER A 47 -5.39 14.03 0.60
C SER A 47 -4.60 15.31 0.41
N ASP A 48 -3.28 15.21 0.46
CA ASP A 48 -2.35 16.31 0.22
C ASP A 48 -2.20 16.66 -1.27
N LYS A 49 -1.24 17.53 -1.62
CA LYS A 49 -0.96 17.89 -3.02
C LYS A 49 -0.41 16.75 -3.86
N GLN A 50 0.05 15.65 -3.27
CA GLN A 50 0.47 14.42 -3.97
C GLN A 50 -0.67 13.41 -4.08
N GLY A 51 -1.79 13.68 -3.41
CA GLY A 51 -2.92 12.77 -3.30
C GLY A 51 -2.75 11.75 -2.18
N ASP A 52 -1.70 11.86 -1.36
CA ASP A 52 -1.48 10.98 -0.23
C ASP A 52 -2.44 11.31 0.92
N THR A 53 -3.09 10.30 1.49
CA THR A 53 -3.95 10.39 2.68
C THR A 53 -3.15 10.13 3.95
N ALA A 54 -3.77 10.31 5.12
CA ALA A 54 -3.15 9.95 6.40
C ALA A 54 -2.72 8.47 6.44
N LEU A 55 -3.48 7.57 5.79
CA LEU A 55 -3.15 6.16 5.69
C LEU A 55 -1.87 5.90 4.86
N HIS A 56 -1.65 6.66 3.78
CA HIS A 56 -0.41 6.59 3.00
C HIS A 56 0.79 7.03 3.83
N GLU A 57 0.66 8.13 4.59
CA GLU A 57 1.74 8.66 5.42
C GLU A 57 2.11 7.72 6.57
N ALA A 58 1.10 7.16 7.27
CA ALA A 58 1.32 6.19 8.32
C ALA A 58 1.99 4.89 7.78
N ALA A 59 1.52 4.38 6.64
CA ALA A 59 2.09 3.19 6.00
C ALA A 59 3.53 3.41 5.54
N ARG A 60 3.86 4.61 5.03
CA ARG A 60 5.22 4.99 4.62
C ARG A 60 6.17 5.05 5.81
N ALA A 61 5.68 5.52 6.94
CA ALA A 61 6.47 5.70 8.17
C ALA A 61 6.55 4.42 9.04
N ASP A 62 5.91 3.32 8.62
CA ASP A 62 5.78 2.05 9.36
C ASP A 62 5.06 2.17 10.72
N GLU A 63 4.11 3.10 10.80
CA GLU A 63 3.36 3.39 12.02
C GLU A 63 2.12 2.47 12.13
N MET A 64 2.34 1.23 12.59
CA MET A 64 1.35 0.15 12.62
C MET A 64 0.08 0.54 13.38
N ASP A 65 0.21 1.12 14.57
CA ASP A 65 -0.94 1.48 15.41
C ASP A 65 -1.77 2.62 14.78
N ALA A 66 -1.11 3.54 14.09
CA ALA A 66 -1.79 4.61 13.37
C ALA A 66 -2.54 4.05 12.15
N VAL A 67 -1.92 3.11 11.40
CA VAL A 67 -2.59 2.42 10.28
C VAL A 67 -3.78 1.61 10.77
N GLU A 68 -3.68 0.91 11.89
CA GLU A 68 -4.79 0.15 12.46
C GLU A 68 -5.95 1.08 12.85
N LEU A 69 -5.67 2.17 13.59
CA LEU A 69 -6.69 3.16 13.94
C LEU A 69 -7.37 3.76 12.70
N LEU A 70 -6.59 4.21 11.71
CA LEU A 70 -7.12 4.85 10.51
C LEU A 70 -7.90 3.86 9.64
N GLY A 71 -7.39 2.63 9.48
CA GLY A 71 -7.97 1.61 8.64
C GLY A 71 -9.27 1.01 9.19
N GLU A 72 -9.48 1.09 10.51
CA GLU A 72 -10.73 0.70 11.18
C GLU A 72 -11.71 1.88 11.33
N TRP A 73 -11.31 3.11 10.96
CA TRP A 73 -12.18 4.27 11.13
C TRP A 73 -13.34 4.24 10.13
N GLU A 74 -14.54 4.59 10.63
CA GLU A 74 -15.75 4.62 9.81
C GLU A 74 -15.58 5.56 8.60
N GLY A 75 -15.91 5.04 7.41
CA GLY A 75 -15.84 5.79 6.15
C GLY A 75 -14.45 5.89 5.54
N VAL A 76 -13.41 5.22 6.08
CA VAL A 76 -12.09 5.20 5.46
C VAL A 76 -12.14 4.50 4.09
N ASP A 77 -11.47 5.09 3.10
CA ASP A 77 -11.13 4.43 1.84
C ASP A 77 -9.71 3.86 1.93
N VAL A 78 -9.63 2.57 2.29
CA VAL A 78 -8.35 1.86 2.45
C VAL A 78 -7.58 1.76 1.12
N ASP A 79 -8.30 1.78 0.00
CA ASP A 79 -7.76 1.72 -1.36
C ASP A 79 -7.67 3.10 -2.05
N ALA A 80 -7.75 4.18 -1.28
CA ALA A 80 -7.53 5.53 -1.79
C ALA A 80 -6.24 5.60 -2.63
N LYS A 81 -6.30 6.24 -3.80
CA LYS A 81 -5.17 6.33 -4.72
C LYS A 81 -4.58 7.74 -4.74
N ASN A 82 -3.28 7.83 -4.60
CA ASN A 82 -2.55 9.07 -4.80
C ASN A 82 -2.42 9.43 -6.29
N LYS A 83 -1.74 10.53 -6.63
CA LYS A 83 -1.53 10.97 -8.02
C LYS A 83 -0.79 9.99 -8.92
N HIS A 84 -0.02 9.06 -8.35
CA HIS A 84 0.64 7.97 -9.06
C HIS A 84 -0.26 6.73 -9.21
N GLY A 85 -1.46 6.75 -8.61
CA GLY A 85 -2.36 5.62 -8.53
C GLY A 85 -1.97 4.61 -7.44
N CYS A 86 -1.00 4.94 -6.59
CA CYS A 86 -0.56 4.10 -5.48
C CYS A 86 -1.57 4.16 -4.34
N THR A 87 -1.89 3.01 -3.75
CA THR A 87 -2.58 2.88 -2.46
C THR A 87 -1.54 2.74 -1.33
N ALA A 88 -1.97 2.79 -0.08
CA ALA A 88 -1.10 2.52 1.08
C ALA A 88 -0.41 1.15 0.97
N LEU A 89 -1.09 0.14 0.38
CA LEU A 89 -0.50 -1.18 0.13
C LEU A 89 0.68 -1.14 -0.85
N HIS A 90 0.60 -0.33 -1.91
CA HIS A 90 1.73 -0.12 -2.83
C HIS A 90 2.91 0.55 -2.11
N VAL A 91 2.63 1.54 -1.27
CA VAL A 91 3.66 2.26 -0.47
C VAL A 91 4.37 1.30 0.48
N ALA A 92 3.64 0.51 1.26
CA ALA A 92 4.20 -0.49 2.16
C ALA A 92 5.02 -1.56 1.42
N SER A 93 4.53 -1.98 0.22
CA SER A 93 5.20 -2.97 -0.61
C SER A 93 6.53 -2.45 -1.18
N HIS A 94 6.56 -1.18 -1.60
CA HIS A 94 7.78 -0.50 -2.04
C HIS A 94 8.83 -0.41 -0.92
N ALA A 95 8.38 -0.07 0.28
CA ALA A 95 9.25 0.06 1.46
C ALA A 95 9.71 -1.29 2.05
N GLY A 96 9.20 -2.42 1.56
CA GLY A 96 9.59 -3.75 2.04
C GLY A 96 8.96 -4.15 3.38
N LEU A 97 7.89 -3.47 3.80
CA LEU A 97 7.25 -3.58 5.10
C LEU A 97 6.23 -4.74 5.13
N GLY A 98 6.71 -5.99 5.16
CA GLY A 98 5.85 -7.18 5.09
C GLY A 98 4.78 -7.27 6.19
N ALA A 99 5.08 -6.84 7.42
CA ALA A 99 4.10 -6.78 8.50
C ALA A 99 2.99 -5.75 8.21
N MET A 100 3.37 -4.57 7.69
CA MET A 100 2.44 -3.53 7.25
C MET A 100 1.56 -4.01 6.08
N VAL A 101 2.14 -4.74 5.13
CA VAL A 101 1.39 -5.37 4.03
C VAL A 101 0.31 -6.30 4.57
N LYS A 102 0.65 -7.19 5.52
CA LYS A 102 -0.33 -8.09 6.17
C LYS A 102 -1.43 -7.32 6.91
N LEU A 103 -1.06 -6.25 7.61
CA LEU A 103 -2.02 -5.39 8.30
C LEU A 103 -3.00 -4.74 7.31
N LEU A 104 -2.50 -4.10 6.26
CA LEU A 104 -3.34 -3.45 5.25
C LEU A 104 -4.28 -4.43 4.54
N VAL A 105 -3.81 -5.64 4.22
CA VAL A 105 -4.67 -6.69 3.66
C VAL A 105 -5.75 -7.12 4.66
N ARG A 106 -5.42 -7.27 5.93
CA ARG A 106 -6.40 -7.54 7.00
C ARG A 106 -7.47 -6.44 7.12
N LEU A 107 -7.07 -5.20 6.90
CA LEU A 107 -7.96 -4.03 6.89
C LEU A 107 -8.79 -3.90 5.60
N GLY A 108 -8.64 -4.82 4.64
CA GLY A 108 -9.45 -4.91 3.43
C GLY A 108 -8.82 -4.31 2.18
N SER A 109 -7.54 -3.93 2.20
CA SER A 109 -6.86 -3.47 0.98
C SER A 109 -6.91 -4.51 -0.14
N CYS A 110 -7.21 -4.05 -1.36
CA CYS A 110 -7.25 -4.88 -2.55
C CYS A 110 -5.84 -5.30 -2.98
N VAL A 111 -5.50 -6.59 -2.78
CA VAL A 111 -4.20 -7.17 -3.17
C VAL A 111 -3.94 -7.05 -4.67
N HIS A 112 -5.01 -7.01 -5.49
CA HIS A 112 -4.95 -6.89 -6.95
C HIS A 112 -5.10 -5.47 -7.45
N GLY A 113 -5.17 -4.48 -6.55
CA GLY A 113 -5.23 -3.06 -6.89
C GLY A 113 -4.06 -2.66 -7.80
N GLN A 114 -4.36 -1.87 -8.85
CA GLN A 114 -3.37 -1.44 -9.82
C GLN A 114 -3.10 0.05 -9.70
N MET A 115 -1.84 0.43 -9.69
CA MET A 115 -1.39 1.81 -9.90
C MET A 115 -1.33 2.14 -11.41
N LYS A 116 -0.88 3.35 -11.76
CA LYS A 116 -0.69 3.73 -13.17
C LYS A 116 0.28 2.77 -13.87
N GLY A 117 -0.09 2.33 -15.08
CA GLY A 117 0.69 1.34 -15.85
C GLY A 117 0.32 -0.11 -15.55
N GLY A 118 -0.71 -0.35 -14.72
CA GLY A 118 -1.20 -1.71 -14.44
C GLY A 118 -0.36 -2.48 -13.41
N TYR A 119 0.58 -1.82 -12.73
CA TYR A 119 1.41 -2.46 -11.71
C TYR A 119 0.62 -2.68 -10.42
N THR A 120 0.67 -3.90 -9.88
CA THR A 120 0.15 -4.24 -8.56
C THR A 120 1.24 -4.12 -7.50
N SER A 121 0.86 -4.21 -6.23
CA SER A 121 1.81 -4.24 -5.11
C SER A 121 2.84 -5.37 -5.23
N LEU A 122 2.46 -6.52 -5.85
CA LEU A 122 3.39 -7.62 -6.13
C LEU A 122 4.49 -7.20 -7.12
N HIS A 123 4.15 -6.46 -8.19
CA HIS A 123 5.12 -5.95 -9.15
C HIS A 123 6.09 -4.97 -8.47
N VAL A 124 5.58 -4.09 -7.63
CA VAL A 124 6.40 -3.11 -6.88
C VAL A 124 7.37 -3.82 -5.94
N ALA A 125 6.90 -4.80 -5.17
CA ALA A 125 7.75 -5.58 -4.27
C ALA A 125 8.83 -6.37 -5.03
N ALA A 126 8.47 -6.97 -6.17
CA ALA A 126 9.37 -7.74 -7.00
C ALA A 126 10.47 -6.87 -7.63
N ALA A 127 10.10 -5.71 -8.19
CA ALA A 127 11.04 -4.78 -8.81
C ALA A 127 12.08 -4.23 -7.84
N ASN A 128 11.71 -4.07 -6.55
CA ASN A 128 12.60 -3.54 -5.50
C ASN A 128 13.32 -4.63 -4.70
N GLY A 129 13.07 -5.92 -4.96
CA GLY A 129 13.62 -7.01 -4.15
C GLY A 129 13.10 -7.01 -2.70
N SER A 130 11.91 -6.49 -2.47
CA SER A 130 11.26 -6.38 -1.16
C SER A 130 10.70 -7.74 -0.71
N ASN A 131 11.59 -8.68 -0.35
CA ASN A 131 11.26 -10.10 -0.12
C ASN A 131 10.22 -10.30 0.99
N SER A 132 10.25 -9.48 2.05
CA SER A 132 9.27 -9.56 3.13
C SER A 132 7.86 -9.20 2.65
N SER A 133 7.73 -8.12 1.87
CA SER A 133 6.45 -7.72 1.25
C SER A 133 6.01 -8.75 0.22
N LEU A 134 6.95 -9.28 -0.58
CA LEU A 134 6.68 -10.30 -1.59
C LEU A 134 6.07 -11.55 -0.95
N SER A 135 6.67 -12.04 0.15
CA SER A 135 6.14 -13.19 0.91
C SER A 135 4.73 -12.91 1.41
N ALA A 136 4.52 -11.75 2.05
CA ALA A 136 3.23 -11.35 2.58
C ALA A 136 2.14 -11.28 1.51
N LEU A 137 2.46 -10.72 0.33
CA LEU A 137 1.53 -10.62 -0.79
C LEU A 137 1.19 -12.00 -1.39
N LEU A 138 2.18 -12.87 -1.56
CA LEU A 138 1.96 -14.24 -2.03
C LEU A 138 1.10 -15.05 -1.06
N GLU A 139 1.34 -14.92 0.26
CA GLU A 139 0.51 -15.52 1.29
C GLU A 139 -0.94 -14.99 1.27
N SER A 140 -1.12 -13.75 0.83
CA SER A 140 -2.42 -13.08 0.69
C SER A 140 -3.10 -13.35 -0.66
N GLY A 141 -2.56 -14.23 -1.50
CA GLY A 141 -3.17 -14.65 -2.76
C GLY A 141 -2.95 -13.67 -3.93
N ALA A 142 -1.86 -12.90 -3.91
CA ALA A 142 -1.51 -12.03 -5.04
C ALA A 142 -1.33 -12.83 -6.33
N ASN A 143 -1.91 -12.35 -7.45
CA ASN A 143 -1.83 -13.03 -8.75
C ASN A 143 -0.43 -12.86 -9.36
N ILE A 144 0.33 -13.95 -9.42
CA ILE A 144 1.70 -14.00 -9.95
C ILE A 144 1.73 -13.82 -11.48
N ARG A 145 0.64 -14.21 -12.16
CA ARG A 145 0.55 -14.19 -13.63
C ARG A 145 0.03 -12.89 -14.20
N HIS A 146 -0.34 -11.95 -13.31
CA HIS A 146 -0.77 -10.62 -13.77
C HIS A 146 0.39 -9.95 -14.49
N SER A 147 0.13 -9.40 -15.68
CA SER A 147 1.10 -8.63 -16.47
C SER A 147 0.72 -7.17 -16.46
N ALA A 148 1.64 -6.31 -16.06
CA ALA A 148 1.47 -4.87 -16.17
C ALA A 148 1.47 -4.46 -17.65
N SER A 149 0.59 -3.53 -18.03
CA SER A 149 0.57 -2.97 -19.38
C SER A 149 1.70 -1.95 -19.56
N GLU A 150 2.23 -1.83 -20.78
CA GLU A 150 3.26 -0.85 -21.10
C GLU A 150 2.88 0.56 -20.61
N SER A 151 3.62 1.07 -19.66
CA SER A 151 3.61 2.50 -19.32
C SER A 151 4.58 3.21 -20.26
N LYS A 152 4.13 4.28 -20.91
CA LYS A 152 4.98 5.18 -21.72
C LYS A 152 6.13 5.84 -20.93
N ILE A 153 6.21 5.58 -19.63
CA ILE A 153 7.13 6.24 -18.68
C ILE A 153 8.43 5.44 -18.48
N HIS A 154 8.40 4.11 -18.66
CA HIS A 154 9.61 3.28 -18.55
C HIS A 154 9.72 2.36 -19.77
N ARG A 155 10.71 2.64 -20.62
CA ARG A 155 10.99 1.96 -21.90
C ARG A 155 11.39 0.47 -21.80
N SER A 156 11.31 -0.19 -20.64
CA SER A 156 11.86 -1.53 -20.46
C SER A 156 11.12 -2.47 -19.51
N SER A 157 9.87 -2.20 -19.09
CA SER A 157 9.26 -3.08 -18.08
C SER A 157 7.73 -3.17 -18.19
N SER A 158 7.21 -3.68 -19.30
CA SER A 158 5.93 -4.38 -19.29
C SER A 158 6.23 -5.84 -18.93
N GLY A 159 5.42 -6.43 -18.07
CA GLY A 159 5.63 -7.85 -17.75
C GLY A 159 5.02 -8.26 -16.42
N THR A 160 5.25 -9.51 -16.09
CA THR A 160 4.89 -10.11 -14.81
C THR A 160 5.84 -9.64 -13.69
N ALA A 161 5.45 -9.85 -12.45
CA ALA A 161 6.31 -9.58 -11.30
C ALA A 161 7.66 -10.33 -11.38
N LEU A 162 7.69 -11.55 -11.96
CA LEU A 162 8.91 -12.33 -12.16
C LEU A 162 9.85 -11.65 -13.16
N GLU A 163 9.33 -11.23 -14.32
CA GLU A 163 10.13 -10.54 -15.33
C GLU A 163 10.71 -9.23 -14.82
N LEU A 164 9.96 -8.51 -13.98
CA LEU A 164 10.45 -7.30 -13.32
C LEU A 164 11.57 -7.58 -12.30
N ALA A 165 11.45 -8.65 -11.51
CA ALA A 165 12.49 -9.04 -10.59
C ALA A 165 13.79 -9.41 -11.33
N GLU A 166 13.68 -10.16 -12.44
CA GLU A 166 14.81 -10.55 -13.29
C GLU A 166 15.45 -9.33 -13.96
N ALA A 167 14.65 -8.43 -14.53
CA ALA A 167 15.14 -7.22 -15.19
C ALA A 167 15.87 -6.26 -14.23
N ASN A 168 15.51 -6.27 -12.95
CA ASN A 168 16.15 -5.45 -11.91
C ASN A 168 17.18 -6.22 -11.07
N GLU A 169 17.60 -7.41 -11.53
CA GLU A 169 18.63 -8.24 -10.88
C GLU A 169 18.28 -8.64 -9.42
N GLN A 170 16.97 -8.77 -9.11
CA GLN A 170 16.46 -9.15 -7.79
C GLN A 170 16.38 -10.69 -7.70
N GLU A 171 17.54 -11.35 -7.55
CA GLU A 171 17.65 -12.81 -7.62
C GLU A 171 16.76 -13.56 -6.62
N GLU A 172 16.71 -13.09 -5.36
CA GLU A 172 15.91 -13.74 -4.32
C GLU A 172 14.42 -13.60 -4.61
N ALA A 173 13.97 -12.39 -5.01
CA ALA A 173 12.59 -12.15 -5.41
C ALA A 173 12.19 -13.03 -6.61
N ALA A 174 13.04 -13.12 -7.62
CA ALA A 174 12.83 -13.98 -8.78
C ALA A 174 12.73 -15.45 -8.38
N ARG A 175 13.60 -15.92 -7.47
CA ARG A 175 13.56 -17.28 -6.92
C ARG A 175 12.25 -17.56 -6.19
N MET A 176 11.79 -16.63 -5.35
CA MET A 176 10.52 -16.75 -4.62
C MET A 176 9.33 -16.87 -5.59
N LEU A 177 9.30 -16.04 -6.63
CA LEU A 177 8.23 -16.04 -7.63
C LEU A 177 8.22 -17.32 -8.49
N ARG A 178 9.39 -17.82 -8.90
CA ARG A 178 9.49 -19.13 -9.60
C ARG A 178 8.96 -20.26 -8.74
N ASN A 179 9.34 -20.32 -7.46
CA ASN A 179 8.85 -21.34 -6.53
C ASN A 179 7.35 -21.24 -6.29
N ALA A 180 6.79 -20.03 -6.21
CA ALA A 180 5.36 -19.82 -6.08
C ALA A 180 4.60 -20.27 -7.34
N SER A 181 5.11 -19.93 -8.52
CA SER A 181 4.55 -20.39 -9.81
C SER A 181 4.51 -21.91 -9.93
N GLN A 182 5.58 -22.59 -9.50
CA GLN A 182 5.65 -24.06 -9.53
C GLN A 182 4.62 -24.69 -8.60
N ARG A 183 4.45 -24.16 -7.39
CA ARG A 183 3.43 -24.62 -6.44
C ARG A 183 2.00 -24.44 -6.96
N GLU A 184 1.70 -23.34 -7.67
CA GLU A 184 0.40 -23.16 -8.33
C GLU A 184 0.16 -24.19 -9.44
N PHE A 185 1.20 -24.49 -10.24
CA PHE A 185 1.12 -25.50 -11.30
C PHE A 185 0.85 -26.89 -10.71
N GLU A 186 1.56 -27.29 -9.66
CA GLU A 186 1.37 -28.58 -8.98
C GLU A 186 -0.03 -28.71 -8.37
N ARG A 187 -0.58 -27.64 -7.80
CA ARG A 187 -1.96 -27.62 -7.26
C ARG A 187 -3.02 -27.65 -8.36
N GLY A 188 -2.80 -26.96 -9.48
CA GLY A 188 -3.73 -26.95 -10.64
C GLY A 188 -3.75 -28.26 -11.41
N GLY A 189 -2.63 -29.00 -11.44
CA GLY A 189 -2.54 -30.31 -12.11
C GLY A 189 -3.22 -31.45 -11.36
N LEU A 190 -3.56 -31.29 -10.09
CA LEU A 190 -4.28 -32.28 -9.29
C LEU A 190 -5.81 -32.31 -9.52
N PHE A 191 -6.35 -31.36 -10.29
CA PHE A 191 -7.80 -31.27 -10.59
C PHE A 191 -8.12 -31.43 -12.09
N GLY A 192 -7.20 -31.96 -12.88
CA GLY A 192 -7.31 -32.05 -14.33
C GLY A 192 -7.59 -33.47 -14.91
N ASP A 193 -7.87 -34.48 -14.09
CA ASP A 193 -8.22 -35.84 -14.55
C ASP A 193 -9.46 -36.36 -13.78
N GLU A 194 -10.65 -35.83 -14.10
CA GLU A 194 -11.93 -36.51 -13.95
C GLU A 194 -12.87 -36.17 -15.10
#